data_b1a5145d74775a33ddaa31328e26cd03
#
_entry.id   b1a5145d74775a33ddaa31328e26cd03
#
_cell.length_a   1.000
_cell.length_b   1.000
_cell.length_c   1.000
_cell.angle_alpha   90.00
_cell.angle_beta   90.00
_cell.angle_gamma   90.00
#
_symmetry.space_group_name_H-M   'P 1'
#
loop_
_entity.id
_entity.type
_entity.pdbx_description
1 polymer ?
#
loop_
_entity_poly.entity_id
_entity_poly.type
_entity_poly.pdbx_seq_one_letter_code
_entity_poly.pdbx_strand_id
1 'polypeptide(L)'
;LVDELHLFGKVASAENMFREAFGGLASRPEGFIIYLTTQSDEPPAGVFKQKLEYARAVRDGKIIDPGFLPVIYEHPDDMVLSGECLKLENMWMTNPNIGFSVDQEFLDREFQKAELAGGDTFRGFMAKHGNVELGLNLRSDRWPGADYWLQQAKAPGITLDQLLERSEVVDVGID
;
A
#
# COMPACT_ATOMS: atom_id res chain seq x y z
N LEU A 1 -9.90 0.90 19.70
CA LEU A 1 -8.79 0.33 18.98
C LEU A 1 -9.31 -0.54 17.84
N VAL A 2 -8.83 -0.32 16.65
CA VAL A 2 -9.05 -1.15 15.45
C VAL A 2 -7.69 -1.71 15.07
N ASP A 3 -7.54 -3.02 15.20
CA ASP A 3 -6.34 -3.74 14.84
C ASP A 3 -6.52 -4.44 13.49
N GLU A 4 -5.44 -4.61 12.74
CA GLU A 4 -5.44 -5.22 11.41
C GLU A 4 -6.44 -4.55 10.45
N LEU A 5 -6.39 -3.21 10.37
CA LEU A 5 -7.31 -2.42 9.55
C LEU A 5 -7.39 -2.89 8.10
N HIS A 6 -6.30 -3.46 7.55
CA HIS A 6 -6.26 -3.98 6.19
C HIS A 6 -7.31 -5.07 5.92
N LEU A 7 -7.68 -5.87 6.94
CA LEU A 7 -8.71 -6.90 6.80
C LEU A 7 -10.10 -6.31 6.51
N PHE A 8 -10.35 -5.08 6.93
CA PHE A 8 -11.62 -4.39 6.69
C PHE A 8 -11.74 -3.82 5.28
N GLY A 9 -10.65 -3.80 4.50
CA GLY A 9 -10.66 -3.28 3.13
C GLY A 9 -11.64 -3.98 2.20
N LYS A 10 -11.96 -5.26 2.46
CA LYS A 10 -12.90 -6.06 1.68
C LYS A 10 -14.29 -6.16 2.30
N VAL A 11 -14.52 -5.59 3.47
CA VAL A 11 -15.79 -5.69 4.18
C VAL A 11 -16.70 -4.53 3.74
N ALA A 12 -17.73 -4.82 2.97
CA ALA A 12 -18.63 -3.82 2.40
C ALA A 12 -19.30 -2.91 3.45
N SER A 13 -19.56 -3.42 4.66
CA SER A 13 -20.17 -2.64 5.76
C SER A 13 -19.16 -1.89 6.64
N ALA A 14 -17.85 -2.05 6.41
CA ALA A 14 -16.82 -1.50 7.30
C ALA A 14 -16.86 0.03 7.37
N GLU A 15 -17.10 0.71 6.26
CA GLU A 15 -17.19 2.16 6.24
C GLU A 15 -18.34 2.67 7.12
N ASN A 16 -19.52 2.04 7.02
CA ASN A 16 -20.66 2.38 7.87
C ASN A 16 -20.35 2.10 9.36
N MET A 17 -19.76 0.97 9.65
CA MET A 17 -19.37 0.59 11.02
C MET A 17 -18.40 1.63 11.62
N PHE A 18 -17.40 2.06 10.88
CA PHE A 18 -16.46 3.06 11.37
C PHE A 18 -17.09 4.44 11.48
N ARG A 19 -18.00 4.81 10.61
CA ARG A 19 -18.77 6.06 10.69
C ARG A 19 -19.63 6.11 11.96
N GLU A 20 -20.30 5.02 12.28
CA GLU A 20 -21.10 4.93 13.52
C GLU A 20 -20.20 4.98 14.77
N ALA A 21 -19.08 4.25 14.76
CA ALA A 21 -18.11 4.28 15.85
C ALA A 21 -17.52 5.71 16.06
N PHE A 22 -17.22 6.42 14.97
CA PHE A 22 -16.72 7.78 15.02
C PHE A 22 -17.80 8.76 15.49
N GLY A 23 -19.06 8.58 15.05
CA GLY A 23 -20.20 9.39 15.48
C GLY A 23 -20.42 9.30 17.00
N GLY A 24 -20.11 8.17 17.62
CA GLY A 24 -20.16 7.99 19.08
C GLY A 24 -19.17 8.85 19.86
N LEU A 25 -18.14 9.43 19.21
CA LEU A 25 -17.20 10.36 19.84
C LEU A 25 -17.73 11.78 19.96
N ALA A 26 -18.80 12.14 19.26
CA ALA A 26 -19.33 13.50 19.25
C ALA A 26 -19.68 14.04 20.64
N SER A 27 -20.07 13.15 21.58
CA SER A 27 -20.36 13.50 22.98
C SER A 27 -19.20 13.19 23.95
N ARG A 28 -18.02 12.85 23.43
CA ARG A 28 -16.85 12.42 24.22
C ARG A 28 -15.59 13.12 23.70
N PRO A 29 -15.35 14.38 24.09
CA PRO A 29 -14.23 15.17 23.57
C PRO A 29 -12.85 14.56 23.88
N GLU A 30 -12.72 13.73 24.91
CA GLU A 30 -11.52 12.99 25.29
C GLU A 30 -11.37 11.66 24.53
N GLY A 31 -12.40 11.26 23.79
CA GLY A 31 -12.42 9.98 23.05
C GLY A 31 -11.58 10.05 21.76
N PHE A 32 -10.92 8.93 21.43
CA PHE A 32 -10.17 8.79 20.19
C PHE A 32 -10.24 7.35 19.66
N ILE A 33 -9.94 7.20 18.39
CA ILE A 33 -9.82 5.89 17.74
C ILE A 33 -8.38 5.71 17.28
N ILE A 34 -7.79 4.56 17.59
CA ILE A 34 -6.50 4.13 17.08
C ILE A 34 -6.75 3.06 16.01
N TYR A 35 -6.15 3.23 14.84
CA TYR A 35 -6.08 2.24 13.80
C TYR A 35 -4.65 1.71 13.72
N LEU A 36 -4.49 0.38 13.84
CA LEU A 36 -3.21 -0.31 13.67
C LEU A 36 -3.32 -1.24 12.48
N THR A 37 -2.28 -1.32 11.68
CA THR A 37 -2.25 -2.23 10.53
C THR A 37 -0.84 -2.36 9.97
N THR A 38 -0.58 -3.48 9.32
CA THR A 38 0.47 -3.65 8.31
C THR A 38 -0.15 -3.44 6.93
N GLN A 39 0.63 -3.61 5.87
CA GLN A 39 0.11 -3.72 4.53
C GLN A 39 -0.63 -5.05 4.32
N SER A 40 -1.53 -5.05 3.35
CA SER A 40 -2.26 -6.25 2.93
C SER A 40 -1.41 -7.09 1.98
N ASP A 41 -1.62 -8.40 1.98
CA ASP A 41 -1.13 -9.33 0.95
C ASP A 41 -1.82 -9.16 -0.42
N GLU A 42 -2.74 -8.20 -0.51
CA GLU A 42 -3.38 -7.74 -1.74
C GLU A 42 -3.34 -6.20 -1.82
N PRO A 43 -3.55 -5.61 -3.02
CA PRO A 43 -3.61 -4.16 -3.15
C PRO A 43 -4.63 -3.54 -2.19
N PRO A 44 -4.30 -2.41 -1.56
CA PRO A 44 -5.22 -1.72 -0.66
C PRO A 44 -6.57 -1.45 -1.31
N ALA A 45 -7.66 -1.78 -0.61
CA ALA A 45 -9.02 -1.63 -1.09
C ALA A 45 -9.94 -1.02 -0.03
N GLY A 46 -11.13 -0.56 -0.45
CA GLY A 46 -12.21 -0.08 0.43
C GLY A 46 -11.73 0.90 1.49
N VAL A 47 -12.22 0.73 2.71
CA VAL A 47 -11.94 1.60 3.85
C VAL A 47 -10.45 1.65 4.24
N PHE A 48 -9.72 0.55 4.05
CA PHE A 48 -8.29 0.54 4.31
C PHE A 48 -7.55 1.49 3.35
N LYS A 49 -7.82 1.38 2.05
CA LYS A 49 -7.23 2.27 1.04
C LYS A 49 -7.54 3.74 1.35
N GLN A 50 -8.81 4.07 1.60
CA GLN A 50 -9.23 5.44 1.90
C GLN A 50 -8.50 6.02 3.11
N LYS A 51 -8.37 5.25 4.21
CA LYS A 51 -7.69 5.71 5.41
C LYS A 51 -6.18 5.84 5.23
N LEU A 52 -5.57 4.94 4.47
CA LEU A 52 -4.14 5.00 4.15
C LEU A 52 -3.82 6.22 3.28
N GLU A 53 -4.60 6.47 2.22
CA GLU A 53 -4.45 7.64 1.36
C GLU A 53 -4.66 8.95 2.14
N TYR A 54 -5.67 8.99 3.03
CA TYR A 54 -5.91 10.13 3.90
C TYR A 54 -4.72 10.37 4.84
N ALA A 55 -4.22 9.31 5.48
CA ALA A 55 -3.07 9.39 6.38
C ALA A 55 -1.81 9.91 5.67
N ARG A 56 -1.55 9.43 4.45
CA ARG A 56 -0.45 9.93 3.60
C ARG A 56 -0.66 11.40 3.25
N ALA A 57 -1.87 11.81 2.89
CA ALA A 57 -2.18 13.19 2.53
C ALA A 57 -1.99 14.16 3.72
N VAL A 58 -2.34 13.75 4.94
CA VAL A 58 -2.08 14.55 6.17
C VAL A 58 -0.59 14.59 6.47
N ARG A 59 0.11 13.46 6.44
CA ARG A 59 1.57 13.41 6.63
C ARG A 59 2.32 14.34 5.67
N ASP A 60 1.92 14.33 4.40
CA ASP A 60 2.56 15.11 3.34
C ASP A 60 2.12 16.58 3.31
N GLY A 61 1.25 17.00 4.25
CA GLY A 61 0.75 18.39 4.34
C GLY A 61 -0.23 18.78 3.24
N LYS A 62 -0.73 17.82 2.45
CA LYS A 62 -1.78 18.07 1.45
C LYS A 62 -3.14 18.33 2.09
N ILE A 63 -3.36 17.75 3.26
CA ILE A 63 -4.54 17.98 4.11
C ILE A 63 -4.06 18.44 5.48
N ILE A 64 -4.66 19.50 6.00
CA ILE A 64 -4.42 20.00 7.36
C ILE A 64 -5.53 19.46 8.25
N ASP A 65 -5.20 18.49 9.11
CA ASP A 65 -6.11 17.94 10.09
C ASP A 65 -5.40 17.82 11.46
N PRO A 66 -5.54 18.80 12.36
CA PRO A 66 -4.90 18.77 13.67
C PRO A 66 -5.49 17.70 14.61
N GLY A 67 -6.64 17.12 14.27
CA GLY A 67 -7.29 16.04 15.02
C GLY A 67 -6.82 14.64 14.62
N PHE A 68 -5.94 14.53 13.62
CA PHE A 68 -5.48 13.25 13.10
C PHE A 68 -3.96 13.15 13.12
N LEU A 69 -3.42 12.11 13.78
CA LEU A 69 -1.99 11.83 13.86
C LEU A 69 -1.63 10.62 12.99
N PRO A 70 -1.09 10.83 11.77
CA PRO A 70 -0.57 9.74 10.95
C PRO A 70 0.84 9.33 11.44
N VAL A 71 1.01 8.04 11.76
CA VAL A 71 2.32 7.43 12.00
C VAL A 71 2.46 6.30 10.99
N ILE A 72 3.30 6.49 9.97
CA ILE A 72 3.44 5.58 8.85
C ILE A 72 4.90 5.21 8.69
N TYR A 73 5.21 3.94 8.79
CA TYR A 73 6.52 3.37 8.49
C TYR A 73 6.45 2.69 7.13
N GLU A 74 6.85 3.39 6.08
CA GLU A 74 6.87 2.90 4.71
C GLU A 74 8.17 3.28 3.99
N HIS A 75 8.51 2.54 2.96
CA HIS A 75 9.66 2.85 2.13
C HIS A 75 9.38 4.05 1.22
N PRO A 76 10.39 4.88 0.90
CA PRO A 76 10.29 5.92 -0.10
C PRO A 76 9.89 5.38 -1.48
N ASP A 77 9.20 6.19 -2.28
CA ASP A 77 8.69 5.80 -3.60
C ASP A 77 9.80 5.35 -4.55
N ASP A 78 10.97 5.96 -4.50
CA ASP A 78 12.13 5.58 -5.30
C ASP A 78 12.66 4.18 -4.96
N MET A 79 12.66 3.81 -3.68
CA MET A 79 13.01 2.46 -3.23
C MET A 79 11.95 1.42 -3.64
N VAL A 80 10.69 1.80 -3.65
CA VAL A 80 9.60 0.94 -4.14
C VAL A 80 9.73 0.71 -5.65
N LEU A 81 10.01 1.77 -6.41
CA LEU A 81 10.16 1.72 -7.87
C LEU A 81 11.41 0.95 -8.30
N SER A 82 12.51 1.06 -7.56
CA SER A 82 13.76 0.34 -7.84
C SER A 82 13.77 -1.11 -7.34
N GLY A 83 12.84 -1.48 -6.45
CA GLY A 83 12.80 -2.77 -5.77
C GLY A 83 13.74 -2.88 -4.57
N GLU A 84 14.42 -1.79 -4.19
CA GLU A 84 15.27 -1.74 -2.99
C GLU A 84 14.49 -2.03 -1.70
N CYS A 85 13.19 -1.71 -1.67
CA CYS A 85 12.29 -2.03 -0.57
C CYS A 85 12.15 -3.55 -0.29
N LEU A 86 12.51 -4.39 -1.26
CA LEU A 86 12.44 -5.87 -1.13
C LEU A 86 13.70 -6.49 -0.52
N LYS A 87 14.71 -5.68 -0.19
CA LYS A 87 15.96 -6.16 0.37
C LYS A 87 15.88 -6.24 1.90
N LEU A 88 16.39 -7.33 2.46
CA LEU A 88 16.45 -7.56 3.91
C LEU A 88 17.12 -6.40 4.65
N GLU A 89 18.21 -5.88 4.09
CA GLU A 89 18.98 -4.78 4.66
C GLU A 89 18.21 -3.47 4.85
N ASN A 90 17.06 -3.31 4.17
CA ASN A 90 16.23 -2.11 4.24
C ASN A 90 15.01 -2.28 5.17
N MET A 91 14.78 -3.46 5.74
CA MET A 91 13.61 -3.72 6.59
C MET A 91 13.59 -2.92 7.90
N TRP A 92 14.74 -2.42 8.35
CA TRP A 92 14.80 -1.55 9.53
C TRP A 92 14.00 -0.24 9.36
N MET A 93 13.81 0.23 8.12
CA MET A 93 13.05 1.45 7.85
C MET A 93 11.58 1.33 8.23
N THR A 94 11.04 0.12 8.10
CA THR A 94 9.64 -0.19 8.45
C THR A 94 9.50 -0.92 9.78
N ASN A 95 10.62 -1.31 10.38
CA ASN A 95 10.69 -2.00 11.67
C ASN A 95 11.66 -1.27 12.62
N PRO A 96 11.30 -0.08 13.12
CA PRO A 96 12.21 0.71 13.96
C PRO A 96 12.53 0.08 15.31
N ASN A 97 11.82 -0.99 15.68
CA ASN A 97 11.97 -1.74 16.92
C ASN A 97 12.79 -3.04 16.77
N ILE A 98 13.47 -3.24 15.63
CA ILE A 98 14.45 -4.32 15.45
C ILE A 98 15.53 -4.22 16.53
N GLY A 99 15.82 -5.34 17.17
CA GLY A 99 16.78 -5.42 18.28
C GLY A 99 16.20 -5.06 19.65
N PHE A 100 14.94 -4.59 19.72
CA PHE A 100 14.21 -4.33 20.97
C PHE A 100 13.08 -5.34 21.16
N SER A 101 11.99 -5.22 20.39
CA SER A 101 10.85 -6.12 20.47
C SER A 101 10.71 -7.03 19.24
N VAL A 102 11.42 -6.73 18.17
CA VAL A 102 11.52 -7.57 16.98
C VAL A 102 12.91 -8.18 16.94
N ASP A 103 12.95 -9.53 16.94
CA ASP A 103 14.18 -10.30 16.86
C ASP A 103 14.72 -10.29 15.42
N GLN A 104 15.96 -9.80 15.26
CA GLN A 104 16.61 -9.74 13.96
C GLN A 104 16.83 -11.14 13.38
N GLU A 105 17.28 -12.11 14.19
CA GLU A 105 17.53 -13.48 13.72
C GLU A 105 16.23 -14.15 13.24
N PHE A 106 15.11 -13.83 13.88
CA PHE A 106 13.81 -14.30 13.44
C PHE A 106 13.47 -13.73 12.06
N LEU A 107 13.62 -12.42 11.86
CA LEU A 107 13.32 -11.77 10.57
C LEU A 107 14.21 -12.31 9.46
N ASP A 108 15.50 -12.43 9.71
CA ASP A 108 16.48 -12.95 8.74
C ASP A 108 16.11 -14.36 8.28
N ARG A 109 15.77 -15.23 9.22
CA ARG A 109 15.38 -16.60 8.93
C ARG A 109 14.06 -16.69 8.16
N GLU A 110 13.05 -15.93 8.56
CA GLU A 110 11.75 -15.93 7.88
C GLU A 110 11.84 -15.28 6.51
N PHE A 111 12.66 -14.24 6.33
CA PHE A 111 12.97 -13.66 5.02
C PHE A 111 13.57 -14.70 4.07
N GLN A 112 14.63 -15.42 4.51
CA GLN A 112 15.26 -16.44 3.68
C GLN A 112 14.29 -17.55 3.26
N LYS A 113 13.42 -17.99 4.18
CA LYS A 113 12.37 -18.97 3.85
C LYS A 113 11.39 -18.44 2.82
N ALA A 114 10.93 -17.19 3.00
CA ALA A 114 10.01 -16.56 2.11
C ALA A 114 10.62 -16.32 0.72
N GLU A 115 11.88 -15.87 0.66
CA GLU A 115 12.63 -15.67 -0.58
C GLU A 115 12.81 -16.99 -1.34
N LEU A 116 13.17 -18.07 -0.65
CA LEU A 116 13.32 -19.39 -1.25
C LEU A 116 11.99 -19.94 -1.79
N ALA A 117 10.89 -19.71 -1.08
CA ALA A 117 9.55 -20.11 -1.51
C ALA A 117 9.04 -19.25 -2.69
N GLY A 118 9.44 -17.98 -2.74
CA GLY A 118 9.07 -17.04 -3.78
C GLY A 118 7.58 -16.72 -3.84
N GLY A 119 7.16 -16.12 -4.97
CA GLY A 119 5.74 -15.91 -5.30
C GLY A 119 4.93 -15.23 -4.18
N ASP A 120 3.76 -15.78 -3.87
CA ASP A 120 2.83 -15.23 -2.88
C ASP A 120 3.39 -15.26 -1.46
N THR A 121 4.22 -16.25 -1.12
CA THR A 121 4.84 -16.37 0.20
C THR A 121 5.78 -15.20 0.46
N PHE A 122 6.64 -14.88 -0.50
CA PHE A 122 7.54 -13.74 -0.39
C PHE A 122 6.78 -12.42 -0.32
N ARG A 123 5.78 -12.25 -1.17
CA ARG A 123 4.94 -11.05 -1.15
C ARG A 123 4.22 -10.87 0.19
N GLY A 124 3.58 -11.94 0.69
CA GLY A 124 2.91 -11.91 1.98
C GLY A 124 3.86 -11.55 3.13
N PHE A 125 5.09 -12.08 3.10
CA PHE A 125 6.13 -11.71 4.05
C PHE A 125 6.48 -10.21 3.95
N MET A 126 6.73 -9.71 2.74
CA MET A 126 7.08 -8.30 2.53
C MET A 126 5.93 -7.35 2.89
N ALA A 127 4.68 -7.71 2.64
CA ALA A 127 3.53 -6.91 3.07
C ALA A 127 3.45 -6.83 4.61
N LYS A 128 3.62 -7.96 5.31
CA LYS A 128 3.45 -8.04 6.77
C LYS A 128 4.66 -7.54 7.56
N HIS A 129 5.86 -7.91 7.14
CA HIS A 129 7.09 -7.59 7.88
C HIS A 129 7.87 -6.44 7.25
N GLY A 130 7.87 -6.31 5.92
CA GLY A 130 8.49 -5.21 5.21
C GLY A 130 7.57 -3.99 5.04
N ASN A 131 6.29 -4.11 5.38
CA ASN A 131 5.26 -3.10 5.18
C ASN A 131 5.21 -2.54 3.75
N VAL A 132 5.53 -3.41 2.78
CA VAL A 132 5.55 -3.07 1.35
C VAL A 132 4.15 -3.18 0.77
N GLU A 133 3.64 -2.10 0.20
CA GLU A 133 2.37 -2.11 -0.51
C GLU A 133 2.47 -2.95 -1.79
N LEU A 134 1.61 -3.95 -1.91
CA LEU A 134 1.54 -4.77 -3.11
C LEU A 134 0.88 -4.00 -4.24
N GLY A 135 1.70 -3.37 -5.06
CA GLY A 135 1.27 -2.75 -6.32
C GLY A 135 1.16 -3.77 -7.46
N LEU A 136 0.71 -3.30 -8.61
CA LEU A 136 0.61 -4.12 -9.83
C LEU A 136 1.94 -4.81 -10.21
N ASN A 137 3.07 -4.18 -9.89
CA ASN A 137 4.40 -4.69 -10.23
C ASN A 137 4.84 -5.90 -9.41
N LEU A 138 4.21 -6.13 -8.23
CA LEU A 138 4.56 -7.23 -7.34
C LEU A 138 3.57 -8.41 -7.44
N ARG A 139 2.56 -8.34 -8.28
CA ARG A 139 1.59 -9.44 -8.47
C ARG A 139 2.18 -10.53 -9.37
N SER A 140 1.95 -11.80 -9.00
CA SER A 140 2.39 -12.95 -9.80
C SER A 140 1.62 -13.10 -11.10
N ASP A 141 0.37 -12.63 -11.10
CA ASP A 141 -0.57 -12.67 -12.23
C ASP A 141 -0.59 -11.38 -13.04
N ARG A 142 0.40 -10.52 -12.83
CA ARG A 142 0.48 -9.24 -13.53
C ARG A 142 0.62 -9.44 -15.04
N TRP A 143 0.04 -8.54 -15.78
CA TRP A 143 0.28 -8.45 -17.22
C TRP A 143 1.78 -8.19 -17.48
N PRO A 144 2.43 -8.98 -18.39
CA PRO A 144 3.86 -8.83 -18.67
C PRO A 144 4.28 -7.43 -19.14
N GLY A 145 3.34 -6.65 -19.69
CA GLY A 145 3.57 -5.26 -20.09
C GLY A 145 3.63 -4.25 -18.94
N ALA A 146 3.27 -4.65 -17.71
CA ALA A 146 3.26 -3.74 -16.55
C ALA A 146 4.65 -3.15 -16.25
N ASP A 147 5.72 -3.88 -16.50
CA ASP A 147 7.11 -3.41 -16.30
C ASP A 147 7.47 -2.24 -17.22
N TYR A 148 6.85 -2.20 -18.38
CA TYR A 148 7.11 -1.18 -19.41
C TYR A 148 6.12 -0.01 -19.34
N TRP A 149 5.02 -0.16 -18.60
CA TRP A 149 3.93 0.82 -18.57
C TRP A 149 4.39 2.22 -18.17
N LEU A 150 5.12 2.33 -17.05
CA LEU A 150 5.62 3.60 -16.56
C LEU A 150 6.68 4.24 -17.47
N GLN A 151 7.48 3.41 -18.14
CA GLN A 151 8.47 3.88 -19.10
C GLN A 151 7.78 4.47 -20.34
N GLN A 152 6.75 3.81 -20.83
CA GLN A 152 5.97 4.26 -21.98
C GLN A 152 5.07 5.45 -21.65
N ALA A 153 4.56 5.56 -20.44
CA ALA A 153 3.78 6.71 -19.97
C ALA A 153 4.59 8.03 -19.97
N LYS A 154 5.93 7.95 -19.98
CA LYS A 154 6.83 9.10 -20.11
C LYS A 154 7.12 9.51 -21.57
N ALA A 155 6.64 8.74 -22.54
CA ALA A 155 6.75 9.12 -23.94
C ALA A 155 5.95 10.40 -24.21
N PRO A 156 6.41 11.28 -25.12
CA PRO A 156 5.70 12.51 -25.45
C PRO A 156 4.27 12.17 -25.84
N GLY A 157 3.32 12.75 -25.12
CA GLY A 157 1.91 12.45 -25.28
C GLY A 157 1.46 12.71 -26.72
N ILE A 158 0.86 11.70 -27.33
CA ILE A 158 0.13 11.84 -28.59
C ILE A 158 -1.31 12.19 -28.20
N THR A 159 -1.90 13.22 -28.80
CA THR A 159 -3.32 13.52 -28.61
C THR A 159 -4.17 12.45 -29.26
N LEU A 160 -5.43 12.33 -28.82
CA LEU A 160 -6.37 11.37 -29.41
C LEU A 160 -6.51 11.61 -30.93
N ASP A 161 -6.61 12.88 -31.35
CA ASP A 161 -6.73 13.24 -32.76
C ASP A 161 -5.52 12.78 -33.57
N GLN A 162 -4.32 13.01 -33.05
CA GLN A 162 -3.07 12.52 -33.67
C GLN A 162 -2.97 11.00 -33.72
N LEU A 163 -3.53 10.31 -32.72
CA LEU A 163 -3.60 8.86 -32.71
C LEU A 163 -4.55 8.36 -33.80
N LEU A 164 -5.74 8.95 -33.91
CA LEU A 164 -6.73 8.61 -34.93
C LEU A 164 -6.22 8.85 -36.34
N GLU A 165 -5.52 9.97 -36.58
CA GLU A 165 -4.91 10.27 -37.90
C GLU A 165 -3.85 9.26 -38.34
N ARG A 166 -3.14 8.61 -37.37
CA ARG A 166 -2.06 7.64 -37.62
C ARG A 166 -2.53 6.20 -37.66
N SER A 167 -3.75 5.93 -37.24
CA SER A 167 -4.28 4.58 -37.10
C SER A 167 -5.10 4.19 -38.32
N GLU A 168 -4.80 3.05 -38.93
CA GLU A 168 -5.58 2.46 -40.03
C GLU A 168 -6.85 1.80 -39.49
N VAL A 169 -6.78 1.23 -38.29
CA VAL A 169 -7.91 0.57 -37.59
C VAL A 169 -7.88 0.97 -36.11
N VAL A 170 -9.05 1.26 -35.57
CA VAL A 170 -9.23 1.56 -34.14
C VAL A 170 -10.24 0.61 -33.56
N ASP A 171 -9.82 -0.24 -32.63
CA ASP A 171 -10.70 -1.08 -31.84
C ASP A 171 -10.89 -0.48 -30.45
N VAL A 172 -12.12 -0.32 -30.00
CA VAL A 172 -12.48 0.21 -28.69
C VAL A 172 -13.08 -0.90 -27.84
N GLY A 173 -12.38 -1.30 -26.79
CA GLY A 173 -12.92 -2.15 -25.73
C GLY A 173 -13.55 -1.28 -24.64
N ILE A 174 -14.78 -1.56 -24.26
CA ILE A 174 -15.47 -0.95 -23.13
C ILE A 174 -15.81 -2.08 -22.16
N ASP A 175 -15.31 -1.98 -20.93
CA ASP A 175 -15.57 -2.91 -19.81
C ASP A 175 -16.45 -2.22 -18.76
#